data_da039423ebbe0fe616bcd2ec3fea2d0f
#
_entry.id   da039423ebbe0fe616bcd2ec3fea2d0f
#
_cell.length_a   1.000
_cell.length_b   1.000
_cell.length_c   1.000
_cell.angle_alpha   90.00
_cell.angle_beta   90.00
_cell.angle_gamma   90.00
#
_symmetry.space_group_name_H-M   'P 1'
#
loop_
_entity.id
_entity.type
_entity.pdbx_description
1 polymer ?
#
loop_
_entity_poly.entity_id
_entity_poly.type
_entity_poly.pdbx_seq_one_letter_code
_entity_poly.pdbx_strand_id
1 'polypeptide(L)'
;MAAYFNFLAKILLDTIVFLFFLMAIYNVKLSQIVRRLPALLLLTIPISFITIITNSMLVATIITYIYCFVFYSLAFRYPPMKIITGYAMSLIMINLLNIVQLIVIMQFTDNPFTNATTYITEAMALIIVILLYKFSHIDKLYEALVVKNQVSRNIILGIFVLMMVMVIYQRISVKDFMNVFATFTISIILILILYAGMYKNYMSLRESQKQLQ
;
A
#
# COMPACT_ATOMS: atom_id res chain seq x y z
N MET A 1 -15.49 22.14 -10.15
CA MET A 1 -15.19 21.12 -11.20
C MET A 1 -13.72 20.72 -11.20
N ALA A 2 -12.75 21.64 -11.29
CA ALA A 2 -11.31 21.28 -11.32
C ALA A 2 -10.86 20.42 -10.13
N ALA A 3 -11.28 20.72 -8.90
CA ALA A 3 -10.97 19.94 -7.72
C ALA A 3 -11.50 18.47 -7.80
N TYR A 4 -12.66 18.28 -8.37
CA TYR A 4 -13.22 16.95 -8.59
C TYR A 4 -12.37 16.13 -9.57
N PHE A 5 -12.00 16.72 -10.71
CA PHE A 5 -11.18 16.02 -11.71
C PHE A 5 -9.78 15.68 -11.16
N ASN A 6 -9.17 16.58 -10.39
CA ASN A 6 -7.89 16.30 -9.74
C ASN A 6 -8.00 15.15 -8.73
N PHE A 7 -9.07 15.12 -7.94
CA PHE A 7 -9.30 14.06 -6.96
C PHE A 7 -9.59 12.71 -7.64
N LEU A 8 -10.42 12.72 -8.69
CA LEU A 8 -10.70 11.53 -9.50
C LEU A 8 -9.42 10.97 -10.15
N ALA A 9 -8.62 11.86 -10.76
CA ALA A 9 -7.36 11.46 -11.39
C ALA A 9 -6.40 10.82 -10.38
N LYS A 10 -6.31 11.39 -9.17
CA LYS A 10 -5.50 10.83 -8.09
C LYS A 10 -5.98 9.44 -7.66
N ILE A 11 -7.27 9.26 -7.38
CA ILE A 11 -7.83 7.94 -7.01
C ILE A 11 -7.58 6.92 -8.11
N LEU A 12 -7.72 7.30 -9.38
CA LEU A 12 -7.46 6.40 -10.49
C LEU A 12 -5.99 5.97 -10.56
N LEU A 13 -5.06 6.92 -10.39
CA LEU A 13 -3.62 6.63 -10.37
C LEU A 13 -3.27 5.72 -9.20
N ASP A 14 -3.69 6.05 -7.99
CA ASP A 14 -3.50 5.21 -6.80
C ASP A 14 -4.03 3.79 -7.03
N THR A 15 -5.25 3.68 -7.56
CA THR A 15 -5.89 2.39 -7.85
C THR A 15 -5.08 1.56 -8.84
N ILE A 16 -4.52 2.19 -9.87
CA ILE A 16 -3.69 1.52 -10.88
C ILE A 16 -2.34 1.09 -10.28
N VAL A 17 -1.69 1.94 -9.50
CA VAL A 17 -0.43 1.62 -8.80
C VAL A 17 -0.60 0.39 -7.92
N PHE A 18 -1.61 0.39 -7.05
CA PHE A 18 -1.92 -0.76 -6.20
C PHE A 18 -2.30 -2.01 -7.00
N LEU A 19 -3.04 -1.85 -8.10
CA LEU A 19 -3.42 -2.96 -8.96
C LEU A 19 -2.18 -3.68 -9.52
N PHE A 20 -1.23 -2.94 -10.10
CA PHE A 20 0.01 -3.53 -10.63
C PHE A 20 0.86 -4.16 -9.54
N PHE A 21 0.89 -3.56 -8.34
CA PHE A 21 1.61 -4.14 -7.22
C PHE A 21 0.98 -5.47 -6.77
N LEU A 22 -0.34 -5.52 -6.64
CA LEU A 22 -1.07 -6.76 -6.33
C LEU A 22 -0.92 -7.82 -7.43
N MET A 23 -0.85 -7.40 -8.71
CA MET A 23 -0.54 -8.32 -9.81
C MET A 23 0.86 -8.91 -9.66
N ALA A 24 1.86 -8.11 -9.26
CA ALA A 24 3.21 -8.59 -8.97
C ALA A 24 3.24 -9.58 -7.80
N ILE A 25 2.56 -9.25 -6.69
CA ILE A 25 2.44 -10.10 -5.50
C ILE A 25 1.78 -11.45 -5.81
N TYR A 26 0.70 -11.43 -6.60
CA TYR A 26 -0.07 -12.64 -6.89
C TYR A 26 0.37 -13.37 -8.15
N ASN A 27 1.36 -12.85 -8.85
CA ASN A 27 1.84 -13.36 -10.13
C ASN A 27 0.70 -13.52 -11.16
N VAL A 28 -0.18 -12.53 -11.25
CA VAL A 28 -1.35 -12.52 -12.13
C VAL A 28 -1.06 -11.72 -13.39
N LYS A 29 -1.34 -12.27 -14.55
CA LYS A 29 -1.16 -11.58 -15.84
C LYS A 29 -2.26 -10.56 -16.07
N LEU A 30 -1.91 -9.41 -16.66
CA LEU A 30 -2.86 -8.34 -17.00
C LEU A 30 -4.04 -8.87 -17.85
N SER A 31 -3.78 -9.79 -18.78
CA SER A 31 -4.81 -10.40 -19.63
C SER A 31 -5.95 -11.08 -18.86
N GLN A 32 -5.70 -11.53 -17.62
CA GLN A 32 -6.69 -12.19 -16.78
C GLN A 32 -7.68 -11.23 -16.13
N ILE A 33 -7.27 -9.97 -15.93
CA ILE A 33 -8.08 -8.95 -15.27
C ILE A 33 -8.57 -7.85 -16.22
N VAL A 34 -7.93 -7.66 -17.37
CA VAL A 34 -8.19 -6.54 -18.29
C VAL A 34 -9.67 -6.44 -18.70
N ARG A 35 -10.36 -7.57 -18.86
CA ARG A 35 -11.78 -7.58 -19.24
C ARG A 35 -12.71 -6.98 -18.17
N ARG A 36 -12.28 -6.97 -16.90
CA ARG A 36 -13.06 -6.47 -15.76
C ARG A 36 -12.69 -5.04 -15.41
N LEU A 37 -11.47 -4.59 -15.77
CA LEU A 37 -10.97 -3.27 -15.40
C LEU A 37 -11.89 -2.11 -15.80
N PRO A 38 -12.45 -2.02 -17.02
CA PRO A 38 -13.29 -0.91 -17.40
C PRO A 38 -14.51 -0.76 -16.48
N ALA A 39 -15.21 -1.88 -16.20
CA ALA A 39 -16.36 -1.86 -15.30
C ALA A 39 -15.99 -1.47 -13.87
N LEU A 40 -14.85 -1.95 -13.38
CA LEU A 40 -14.36 -1.63 -12.03
C LEU A 40 -13.88 -0.18 -11.94
N LEU A 41 -13.20 0.34 -12.95
CA LEU A 41 -12.77 1.73 -12.99
C LEU A 41 -13.98 2.71 -13.06
N LEU A 42 -15.08 2.32 -13.70
CA LEU A 42 -16.31 3.12 -13.67
C LEU A 42 -16.87 3.28 -12.24
N LEU A 43 -16.62 2.33 -11.33
CA LEU A 43 -17.01 2.46 -9.92
C LEU A 43 -16.24 3.57 -9.18
N THR A 44 -15.09 4.02 -9.68
CA THR A 44 -14.35 5.13 -9.08
C THR A 44 -15.10 6.45 -9.18
N ILE A 45 -15.92 6.63 -10.20
CA ILE A 45 -16.65 7.89 -10.45
C ILE A 45 -17.64 8.20 -9.33
N PRO A 46 -18.62 7.32 -9.00
CA PRO A 46 -19.55 7.61 -7.91
C PRO A 46 -18.87 7.69 -6.54
N ILE A 47 -17.84 6.89 -6.30
CA ILE A 47 -17.10 6.93 -5.05
C ILE A 47 -16.39 8.27 -4.88
N SER A 48 -15.72 8.77 -5.91
CA SER A 48 -15.07 10.10 -5.89
C SER A 48 -16.08 11.21 -5.62
N PHE A 49 -17.27 11.09 -6.19
CA PHE A 49 -18.36 12.05 -5.98
C PHE A 49 -18.87 12.02 -4.53
N ILE A 50 -19.11 10.83 -3.98
CA ILE A 50 -19.55 10.65 -2.59
C ILE A 50 -18.50 11.21 -1.62
N THR A 51 -17.21 10.92 -1.84
CA THR A 51 -16.13 11.38 -0.95
C THR A 51 -16.01 12.90 -0.93
N ILE A 52 -16.28 13.59 -2.04
CA ILE A 52 -16.25 15.05 -2.10
C ILE A 52 -17.47 15.68 -1.41
N ILE A 53 -18.66 15.10 -1.60
CA ILE A 53 -19.89 15.63 -0.97
C ILE A 53 -19.89 15.47 0.54
N THR A 54 -19.26 14.43 1.07
CA THR A 54 -19.35 14.08 2.48
C THR A 54 -18.70 15.11 3.40
N ASN A 55 -17.92 16.05 2.91
CA ASN A 55 -17.24 17.14 3.66
C ASN A 55 -16.44 16.68 4.89
N SER A 56 -16.35 15.38 5.13
CA SER A 56 -15.62 14.75 6.25
C SER A 56 -14.47 13.93 5.70
N MET A 57 -13.25 14.38 5.98
CA MET A 57 -12.04 13.65 5.56
C MET A 57 -11.96 12.23 6.12
N LEU A 58 -12.47 12.02 7.35
CA LEU A 58 -12.50 10.69 7.97
C LEU A 58 -13.43 9.75 7.20
N VAL A 59 -14.65 10.19 6.91
CA VAL A 59 -15.64 9.38 6.18
C VAL A 59 -15.15 9.11 4.76
N ALA A 60 -14.58 10.11 4.09
CA ALA A 60 -13.96 9.95 2.76
C ALA A 60 -12.86 8.88 2.77
N THR A 61 -12.00 8.88 3.79
CA THR A 61 -10.93 7.90 3.96
C THR A 61 -11.49 6.49 4.13
N ILE A 62 -12.46 6.30 5.02
CA ILE A 62 -13.10 5.00 5.26
C ILE A 62 -13.76 4.47 3.98
N ILE A 63 -14.51 5.32 3.26
CA ILE A 63 -15.15 4.96 1.99
C ILE A 63 -14.10 4.52 0.96
N THR A 64 -12.99 5.25 0.85
CA THR A 64 -11.90 4.90 -0.08
C THR A 64 -11.30 3.54 0.23
N TYR A 65 -11.07 3.20 1.50
CA TYR A 65 -10.54 1.88 1.87
C TYR A 65 -11.54 0.75 1.60
N ILE A 66 -12.82 0.96 1.91
CA ILE A 66 -13.88 -0.01 1.58
C ILE A 66 -13.93 -0.21 0.07
N TYR A 67 -13.90 0.87 -0.70
CA TYR A 67 -13.86 0.83 -2.16
C TYR A 67 -12.66 0.02 -2.67
N CYS A 68 -11.45 0.33 -2.21
CA CYS A 68 -10.24 -0.39 -2.62
C CYS A 68 -10.36 -1.90 -2.32
N PHE A 69 -10.84 -2.26 -1.14
CA PHE A 69 -11.04 -3.65 -0.76
C PHE A 69 -12.04 -4.37 -1.69
N VAL A 70 -13.18 -3.75 -1.95
CA VAL A 70 -14.21 -4.29 -2.86
C VAL A 70 -13.66 -4.39 -4.29
N PHE A 71 -13.00 -3.33 -4.78
CA PHE A 71 -12.40 -3.28 -6.11
C PHE A 71 -11.43 -4.45 -6.32
N TYR A 72 -10.45 -4.63 -5.42
CA TYR A 72 -9.46 -5.69 -5.58
C TYR A 72 -10.04 -7.09 -5.35
N SER A 73 -11.02 -7.23 -4.47
CA SER A 73 -11.75 -8.49 -4.29
C SER A 73 -12.45 -8.93 -5.57
N LEU A 74 -13.09 -8.00 -6.26
CA LEU A 74 -13.78 -8.26 -7.54
C LEU A 74 -12.79 -8.47 -8.69
N ALA A 75 -11.67 -7.72 -8.71
CA ALA A 75 -10.65 -7.84 -9.73
C ALA A 75 -9.96 -9.20 -9.70
N PHE A 76 -9.50 -9.63 -8.54
CA PHE A 76 -8.69 -10.84 -8.37
C PHE A 76 -9.50 -12.09 -8.04
N ARG A 77 -10.67 -11.96 -7.43
CA ARG A 77 -11.53 -13.09 -6.98
C ARG A 77 -10.82 -14.08 -6.05
N TYR A 78 -9.95 -13.56 -5.21
CA TYR A 78 -9.30 -14.36 -4.16
C TYR A 78 -10.09 -14.31 -2.84
N PRO A 79 -9.83 -15.25 -1.92
CA PRO A 79 -10.40 -15.21 -0.58
C PRO A 79 -10.09 -13.88 0.12
N PRO A 80 -11.01 -13.33 0.93
CA PRO A 80 -10.85 -12.01 1.57
C PRO A 80 -9.52 -11.87 2.31
N MET A 81 -9.10 -12.89 3.05
CA MET A 81 -7.84 -12.86 3.80
C MET A 81 -6.61 -12.69 2.91
N LYS A 82 -6.61 -13.31 1.73
CA LYS A 82 -5.53 -13.15 0.74
C LYS A 82 -5.50 -11.73 0.18
N ILE A 83 -6.66 -11.14 -0.07
CA ILE A 83 -6.78 -9.75 -0.53
C ILE A 83 -6.29 -8.78 0.55
N ILE A 84 -6.73 -8.96 1.81
CA ILE A 84 -6.32 -8.08 2.92
C ILE A 84 -4.80 -8.13 3.12
N THR A 85 -4.21 -9.31 3.14
CA THR A 85 -2.75 -9.44 3.36
C THR A 85 -1.93 -8.91 2.19
N GLY A 86 -2.37 -9.14 0.95
CA GLY A 86 -1.73 -8.56 -0.23
C GLY A 86 -1.84 -7.05 -0.27
N TYR A 87 -3.03 -6.52 0.04
CA TYR A 87 -3.26 -5.08 0.12
C TYR A 87 -2.43 -4.43 1.25
N ALA A 88 -2.37 -5.07 2.42
CA ALA A 88 -1.54 -4.62 3.54
C ALA A 88 -0.06 -4.54 3.14
N MET A 89 0.48 -5.58 2.51
CA MET A 89 1.85 -5.58 2.02
C MET A 89 2.08 -4.50 0.95
N SER A 90 1.14 -4.34 0.01
CA SER A 90 1.21 -3.29 -1.03
C SER A 90 1.23 -1.91 -0.40
N LEU A 91 0.36 -1.64 0.57
CA LEU A 91 0.27 -0.35 1.25
C LEU A 91 1.58 -0.02 1.96
N ILE A 92 2.16 -0.97 2.70
CA ILE A 92 3.45 -0.79 3.39
C ILE A 92 4.55 -0.45 2.38
N MET A 93 4.68 -1.23 1.30
CA MET A 93 5.73 -1.05 0.31
C MET A 93 5.58 0.25 -0.48
N ILE A 94 4.35 0.62 -0.87
CA ILE A 94 4.09 1.88 -1.59
C ILE A 94 4.36 3.08 -0.67
N ASN A 95 4.00 3.02 0.61
CA ASN A 95 4.31 4.09 1.54
C ASN A 95 5.82 4.24 1.77
N LEU A 96 6.58 3.14 1.88
CA LEU A 96 8.03 3.20 1.95
C LEU A 96 8.63 3.83 0.67
N LEU A 97 8.11 3.47 -0.49
CA LEU A 97 8.51 4.07 -1.76
C LEU A 97 8.23 5.58 -1.79
N ASN A 98 7.03 5.99 -1.37
CA ASN A 98 6.64 7.40 -1.32
C ASN A 98 7.54 8.21 -0.35
N ILE A 99 7.95 7.63 0.77
CA ILE A 99 8.91 8.27 1.70
C ILE A 99 10.26 8.51 1.01
N VAL A 100 10.79 7.50 0.34
CA VAL A 100 12.07 7.64 -0.39
C VAL A 100 11.96 8.70 -1.47
N GLN A 101 10.87 8.71 -2.23
CA GLN A 101 10.63 9.71 -3.27
C GLN A 101 10.51 11.12 -2.67
N LEU A 102 9.81 11.27 -1.53
CA LEU A 102 9.68 12.55 -0.84
C LEU A 102 11.05 13.09 -0.41
N ILE A 103 11.90 12.23 0.19
CA ILE A 103 13.26 12.62 0.58
C ILE A 103 14.06 13.11 -0.64
N VAL A 104 13.95 12.44 -1.77
CA VAL A 104 14.62 12.85 -3.01
C VAL A 104 14.08 14.19 -3.50
N ILE A 105 12.76 14.38 -3.53
CA ILE A 105 12.12 15.61 -4.01
C ILE A 105 12.50 16.82 -3.12
N MET A 106 12.59 16.63 -1.80
CA MET A 106 13.01 17.66 -0.86
C MET A 106 14.42 18.22 -1.13
N GLN A 107 15.26 17.50 -1.89
CA GLN A 107 16.56 18.02 -2.33
C GLN A 107 16.45 19.03 -3.50
N PHE A 108 15.30 19.04 -4.20
CA PHE A 108 15.11 19.83 -5.41
C PHE A 108 14.05 20.92 -5.27
N THR A 109 13.27 20.93 -4.19
CA THR A 109 12.20 21.91 -3.98
C THR A 109 11.96 22.19 -2.49
N ASP A 110 11.76 23.48 -2.17
CA ASP A 110 11.43 23.91 -0.81
C ASP A 110 9.98 23.59 -0.42
N ASN A 111 9.12 23.31 -1.41
CA ASN A 111 7.72 22.93 -1.16
C ASN A 111 7.36 21.62 -1.87
N PRO A 112 7.61 20.46 -1.21
CA PRO A 112 7.37 19.14 -1.79
C PRO A 112 5.89 18.74 -1.85
N PHE A 113 4.98 19.51 -1.26
CA PHE A 113 3.56 19.18 -1.16
C PHE A 113 2.67 19.91 -2.17
N THR A 114 3.19 20.22 -3.34
CA THR A 114 2.39 20.78 -4.44
C THR A 114 1.63 19.70 -5.20
N ASN A 115 0.58 20.10 -5.93
CA ASN A 115 -0.13 19.15 -6.81
C ASN A 115 0.80 18.56 -7.87
N ALA A 116 1.72 19.37 -8.41
CA ALA A 116 2.69 18.90 -9.41
C ALA A 116 3.63 17.82 -8.85
N THR A 117 4.19 18.04 -7.66
CA THR A 117 5.05 17.05 -7.00
C THR A 117 4.28 15.76 -6.66
N THR A 118 3.02 15.87 -6.26
CA THR A 118 2.16 14.69 -6.02
C THR A 118 1.99 13.87 -7.29
N TYR A 119 1.69 14.48 -8.43
CA TYR A 119 1.57 13.73 -9.69
C TYR A 119 2.89 13.13 -10.17
N ILE A 120 4.01 13.82 -9.92
CA ILE A 120 5.35 13.28 -10.24
C ILE A 120 5.63 12.04 -9.39
N THR A 121 5.36 12.08 -8.07
CA THR A 121 5.56 10.91 -7.19
C THR A 121 4.69 9.74 -7.60
N GLU A 122 3.42 9.96 -7.91
CA GLU A 122 2.52 8.90 -8.37
C GLU A 122 2.97 8.30 -9.71
N ALA A 123 3.42 9.12 -10.65
CA ALA A 123 3.94 8.65 -11.93
C ALA A 123 5.23 7.83 -11.74
N MET A 124 6.14 8.28 -10.88
CA MET A 124 7.35 7.52 -10.53
C MET A 124 7.00 6.21 -9.82
N ALA A 125 6.06 6.22 -8.89
CA ALA A 125 5.58 5.02 -8.20
C ALA A 125 5.02 4.01 -9.22
N LEU A 126 4.21 4.48 -10.18
CA LEU A 126 3.65 3.63 -11.24
C LEU A 126 4.76 2.99 -12.09
N ILE A 127 5.76 3.74 -12.52
CA ILE A 127 6.89 3.22 -13.29
C ILE A 127 7.63 2.15 -12.49
N ILE A 128 7.96 2.41 -11.22
CA ILE A 128 8.68 1.47 -10.37
C ILE A 128 7.85 0.19 -10.17
N VAL A 129 6.55 0.32 -9.93
CA VAL A 129 5.68 -0.84 -9.71
C VAL A 129 5.51 -1.67 -10.99
N ILE A 130 5.46 -1.04 -12.17
CA ILE A 130 5.46 -1.76 -13.46
C ILE A 130 6.79 -2.51 -13.66
N LEU A 131 7.92 -1.90 -13.31
CA LEU A 131 9.23 -2.56 -13.37
C LEU A 131 9.29 -3.75 -12.39
N LEU A 132 8.80 -3.57 -11.17
CA LEU A 132 8.68 -4.65 -10.18
C LEU A 132 7.79 -5.78 -10.70
N TYR A 133 6.64 -5.48 -11.28
CA TYR A 133 5.76 -6.48 -11.88
C TYR A 133 6.44 -7.28 -13.00
N LYS A 134 7.26 -6.62 -13.82
CA LYS A 134 7.90 -7.25 -14.99
C LYS A 134 9.17 -8.03 -14.64
N PHE A 135 9.97 -7.53 -13.70
CA PHE A 135 11.35 -8.02 -13.48
C PHE A 135 11.60 -8.59 -12.08
N SER A 136 10.69 -8.41 -11.11
CA SER A 136 10.95 -8.88 -9.76
C SER A 136 10.27 -10.23 -9.47
N HIS A 137 10.76 -10.88 -8.41
CA HIS A 137 10.16 -12.09 -7.83
C HIS A 137 9.44 -11.75 -6.51
N ILE A 138 8.67 -10.67 -6.50
CA ILE A 138 7.90 -10.22 -5.33
C ILE A 138 6.86 -11.26 -4.89
N ASP A 139 6.33 -12.04 -5.82
CA ASP A 139 5.46 -13.19 -5.56
C ASP A 139 6.12 -14.20 -4.61
N LYS A 140 7.40 -14.52 -4.82
CA LYS A 140 8.16 -15.43 -3.95
C LYS A 140 8.37 -14.83 -2.55
N LEU A 141 8.64 -13.52 -2.48
CA LEU A 141 8.77 -12.80 -1.23
C LEU A 141 7.44 -12.82 -0.45
N TYR A 142 6.33 -12.54 -1.13
CA TYR A 142 5.00 -12.61 -0.55
C TYR A 142 4.68 -14.02 -0.05
N GLU A 143 4.98 -15.03 -0.85
CA GLU A 143 4.79 -16.43 -0.47
C GLU A 143 5.57 -16.78 0.80
N ALA A 144 6.85 -16.40 0.87
CA ALA A 144 7.71 -16.67 2.00
C ALA A 144 7.27 -15.94 3.28
N LEU A 145 6.92 -14.65 3.17
CA LEU A 145 6.60 -13.81 4.32
C LEU A 145 5.15 -13.93 4.79
N VAL A 146 4.21 -14.15 3.88
CA VAL A 146 2.78 -14.06 4.19
C VAL A 146 2.10 -15.43 4.16
N VAL A 147 2.39 -16.24 3.14
CA VAL A 147 1.70 -17.54 2.97
C VAL A 147 2.32 -18.59 3.87
N LYS A 148 3.65 -18.72 3.85
CA LYS A 148 4.37 -19.77 4.59
C LYS A 148 4.66 -19.43 6.04
N ASN A 149 4.63 -18.14 6.41
CA ASN A 149 4.99 -17.70 7.76
C ASN A 149 3.84 -16.95 8.43
N GLN A 150 3.15 -17.62 9.35
CA GLN A 150 2.03 -17.05 10.09
C GLN A 150 2.43 -15.86 10.96
N VAL A 151 3.62 -15.90 11.56
CA VAL A 151 4.12 -14.80 12.42
C VAL A 151 4.34 -13.55 11.59
N SER A 152 5.03 -13.67 10.44
CA SER A 152 5.23 -12.56 9.51
C SER A 152 3.91 -11.97 9.03
N ARG A 153 2.96 -12.82 8.67
CA ARG A 153 1.63 -12.40 8.24
C ARG A 153 0.94 -11.56 9.31
N ASN A 154 0.98 -12.01 10.57
CA ASN A 154 0.35 -11.29 11.67
C ASN A 154 1.04 -9.94 11.94
N ILE A 155 2.36 -9.86 11.79
CA ILE A 155 3.11 -8.60 11.91
C ILE A 155 2.72 -7.63 10.77
N ILE A 156 2.65 -8.10 9.53
CA ILE A 156 2.23 -7.28 8.38
C ILE A 156 0.82 -6.75 8.61
N LEU A 157 -0.11 -7.58 9.09
CA LEU A 157 -1.46 -7.15 9.44
C LEU A 157 -1.47 -6.16 10.60
N GLY A 158 -0.64 -6.36 11.62
CA GLY A 158 -0.49 -5.42 12.74
C GLY A 158 0.02 -4.06 12.28
N ILE A 159 1.05 -4.02 11.44
CA ILE A 159 1.56 -2.77 10.82
C ILE A 159 0.46 -2.11 9.99
N PHE A 160 -0.29 -2.88 9.20
CA PHE A 160 -1.41 -2.35 8.41
C PHE A 160 -2.48 -1.69 9.29
N VAL A 161 -2.89 -2.33 10.38
CA VAL A 161 -3.85 -1.76 11.33
C VAL A 161 -3.30 -0.47 11.95
N LEU A 162 -2.05 -0.47 12.37
CA LEU A 162 -1.39 0.74 12.90
C LEU A 162 -1.38 1.87 11.86
N MET A 163 -1.05 1.58 10.60
CA MET A 163 -1.11 2.57 9.53
C MET A 163 -2.51 3.13 9.35
N MET A 164 -3.55 2.29 9.38
CA MET A 164 -4.95 2.73 9.31
C MET A 164 -5.33 3.65 10.47
N VAL A 165 -4.97 3.28 11.70
CA VAL A 165 -5.21 4.10 12.89
C VAL A 165 -4.52 5.45 12.75
N MET A 166 -3.27 5.48 12.25
CA MET A 166 -2.52 6.72 12.06
C MET A 166 -3.14 7.62 10.99
N VAL A 167 -3.58 7.06 9.86
CA VAL A 167 -4.29 7.83 8.83
C VAL A 167 -5.58 8.44 9.38
N ILE A 168 -6.32 7.68 10.20
CA ILE A 168 -7.52 8.18 10.89
C ILE A 168 -7.16 9.30 11.87
N TYR A 169 -6.13 9.09 12.69
CA TYR A 169 -5.67 10.08 13.66
C TYR A 169 -5.22 11.40 13.01
N GLN A 170 -4.48 11.33 11.91
CA GLN A 170 -4.07 12.48 11.12
C GLN A 170 -5.24 13.32 10.62
N ARG A 171 -6.37 12.67 10.30
CA ARG A 171 -7.59 13.35 9.85
C ARG A 171 -8.34 14.07 10.98
N ILE A 172 -8.09 13.69 12.21
CA ILE A 172 -8.70 14.29 13.40
C ILE A 172 -7.82 15.42 13.98
N SER A 173 -6.49 15.28 13.93
CA SER A 173 -5.54 16.22 14.55
C SER A 173 -4.51 16.74 13.54
N VAL A 174 -4.76 17.93 13.00
CA VAL A 174 -3.95 18.53 11.90
C VAL A 174 -2.64 19.15 12.38
N LYS A 175 -2.48 19.45 13.69
CA LYS A 175 -1.39 20.35 14.17
C LYS A 175 0.01 19.73 14.22
N ASP A 176 0.16 18.40 14.28
CA ASP A 176 1.47 17.75 14.47
C ASP A 176 1.79 16.65 13.44
N PHE A 177 1.29 16.82 12.23
CA PHE A 177 1.39 15.82 11.15
C PHE A 177 2.82 15.30 10.94
N MET A 178 3.82 16.19 10.81
CA MET A 178 5.20 15.80 10.48
C MET A 178 5.85 14.98 11.61
N ASN A 179 5.62 15.37 12.87
CA ASN A 179 6.17 14.65 14.02
C ASN A 179 5.55 13.27 14.17
N VAL A 180 4.22 13.17 14.01
CA VAL A 180 3.49 11.90 14.08
C VAL A 180 3.92 10.98 12.95
N PHE A 181 4.04 11.50 11.72
CA PHE A 181 4.48 10.74 10.55
C PHE A 181 5.93 10.24 10.68
N ALA A 182 6.84 11.11 11.14
CA ALA A 182 8.24 10.73 11.40
C ALA A 182 8.35 9.64 12.47
N THR A 183 7.66 9.81 13.61
CA THR A 183 7.63 8.83 14.70
C THR A 183 7.08 7.48 14.24
N PHE A 184 6.05 7.50 13.42
CA PHE A 184 5.43 6.30 12.87
C PHE A 184 6.35 5.58 11.89
N THR A 185 7.00 6.33 10.98
CA THR A 185 7.95 5.77 10.03
C THR A 185 9.13 5.11 10.76
N ILE A 186 9.68 5.78 11.79
CA ILE A 186 10.73 5.22 12.63
C ILE A 186 10.24 3.95 13.33
N SER A 187 9.02 3.94 13.86
CA SER A 187 8.43 2.78 14.52
C SER A 187 8.27 1.59 13.57
N ILE A 188 7.84 1.80 12.33
CA ILE A 188 7.77 0.73 11.31
C ILE A 188 9.16 0.18 11.01
N ILE A 189 10.14 1.06 10.80
CA ILE A 189 11.53 0.63 10.52
C ILE A 189 12.08 -0.19 11.69
N LEU A 190 11.88 0.24 12.94
CA LEU A 190 12.28 -0.50 14.13
C LEU A 190 11.60 -1.87 14.22
N ILE A 191 10.30 -1.95 13.98
CA ILE A 191 9.56 -3.21 13.96
C ILE A 191 10.11 -4.15 12.88
N LEU A 192 10.41 -3.65 11.69
CA LEU A 192 10.98 -4.45 10.61
C LEU A 192 12.39 -4.95 10.95
N ILE A 193 13.23 -4.12 11.59
CA ILE A 193 14.58 -4.50 12.04
C ILE A 193 14.50 -5.58 13.13
N LEU A 194 13.67 -5.37 14.15
CA LEU A 194 13.45 -6.35 15.23
C LEU A 194 12.94 -7.68 14.65
N TYR A 195 12.00 -7.60 13.72
CA TYR A 195 11.50 -8.79 13.05
C TYR A 195 12.58 -9.53 12.25
N ALA A 196 13.39 -8.81 11.47
CA ALA A 196 14.49 -9.43 10.72
C ALA A 196 15.47 -10.14 11.64
N GLY A 197 15.78 -9.55 12.81
CA GLY A 197 16.62 -10.15 13.86
C GLY A 197 15.98 -11.42 14.45
N MET A 198 14.70 -11.35 14.82
CA MET A 198 13.97 -12.51 15.35
C MET A 198 13.86 -13.64 14.33
N TYR A 199 13.60 -13.31 13.06
CA TYR A 199 13.53 -14.30 11.98
C TYR A 199 14.86 -14.99 11.75
N LYS A 200 15.96 -14.24 11.75
CA LYS A 200 17.32 -14.80 11.65
C LYS A 200 17.61 -15.78 12.80
N ASN A 201 17.29 -15.40 14.04
CA ASN A 201 17.47 -16.26 15.20
C ASN A 201 16.59 -17.53 15.13
N TYR A 202 15.34 -17.39 14.70
CA TYR A 202 14.43 -18.54 14.52
C TYR A 202 14.94 -19.52 13.48
N MET A 203 15.45 -19.03 12.34
CA MET A 203 16.02 -19.88 11.29
C MET A 203 17.27 -20.62 11.78
N SER A 204 18.17 -19.95 12.51
CA SER A 204 19.35 -20.55 13.13
C SER A 204 19.00 -21.64 14.11
N LEU A 205 18.00 -21.43 14.99
CA LEU A 205 17.51 -22.45 15.93
C LEU A 205 16.92 -23.66 15.21
N ARG A 206 16.16 -23.44 14.14
CA ARG A 206 15.57 -24.50 13.34
C ARG A 206 16.62 -25.34 12.61
N GLU A 207 17.67 -24.72 12.10
CA GLU A 207 18.79 -25.42 11.48
C GLU A 207 19.56 -26.27 12.51
N SER A 208 19.81 -25.72 13.70
CA SER A 208 20.47 -26.45 14.80
C SER A 208 19.63 -27.67 15.26
N GLN A 209 18.30 -27.53 15.31
CA GLN A 209 17.41 -28.66 15.64
C GLN A 209 17.42 -29.77 14.58
N LYS A 210 17.55 -29.40 13.28
CA LYS A 210 17.64 -30.39 12.19
C LYS A 210 18.97 -31.14 12.18
N GLN A 211 20.04 -30.56 12.73
CA GLN A 211 21.35 -31.21 12.84
C GLN A 211 21.42 -32.19 14.01
N LEU A 212 20.49 -32.09 14.97
CA LEU A 212 20.43 -32.95 16.16
C LEU A 212 19.49 -34.16 15.98
N GLN A 213 18.77 -34.24 14.87
CA GLN A 213 17.93 -35.37 14.43
C GLN A 213 18.64 -36.20 13.38
#